data_92bc452973a4e53c2bc8528ca37bf784
#
_entry.id   92bc452973a4e53c2bc8528ca37bf784
#
_cell.length_a   1.000
_cell.length_b   1.000
_cell.length_c   1.000
_cell.angle_alpha   90.00
_cell.angle_beta   90.00
_cell.angle_gamma   90.00
#
_symmetry.space_group_name_H-M   'P 1'
#
loop_
_entity.id
_entity.type
_entity.pdbx_description
1 polymer ?
#
loop_
_entity_poly.entity_id
_entity_poly.type
_entity_poly.pdbx_seq_one_letter_code
_entity_poly.pdbx_strand_id
1 'polypeptide(L)'
;PIPAFFYQIDYCLYDRIPDDTAYFHAQWRRERITLPGKDYVIADHIRGRGHYVGTFIALSTLERYWWGEGEVKFYIDGDREYPTICGTGMEDYFGGSWSFARQEGGRTVETIYNSPFLGYPFYSAHDTDIHNPYHNDDCPPMRSFYRWHLMDPVMFDQELRVTIQQIGVSDMGL
;
A
#
# COMPACT_ATOMS: atom_id res chain seq x y z
N PRO A 1 -3.45 -12.55 20.86
CA PRO A 1 -3.39 -11.26 21.56
C PRO A 1 -2.08 -10.55 21.25
N ILE A 2 -2.12 -9.26 20.98
CA ILE A 2 -0.92 -8.43 20.86
C ILE A 2 -0.48 -8.09 22.28
N PRO A 3 0.71 -8.48 22.73
CA PRO A 3 1.13 -8.30 24.12
C PRO A 3 1.40 -6.84 24.48
N ALA A 4 1.77 -6.02 23.48
CA ALA A 4 2.00 -4.59 23.64
C ALA A 4 1.77 -3.86 22.32
N PHE A 5 1.27 -2.64 22.40
CA PHE A 5 1.10 -1.75 21.24
C PHE A 5 1.57 -0.36 21.65
N PHE A 6 2.59 0.14 20.98
CA PHE A 6 3.18 1.45 21.25
C PHE A 6 2.80 2.42 20.14
N TYR A 7 2.42 3.62 20.53
CA TYR A 7 2.11 4.68 19.56
C TYR A 7 2.49 6.05 20.15
N GLN A 8 2.68 7.00 19.24
CA GLN A 8 2.84 8.41 19.57
C GLN A 8 1.93 9.22 18.65
N ILE A 9 1.26 10.21 19.20
CA ILE A 9 0.42 11.14 18.47
C ILE A 9 0.84 12.56 18.86
N ASP A 10 1.32 13.33 17.91
CA ASP A 10 1.63 14.73 18.05
C ASP A 10 0.44 15.57 17.57
N TYR A 11 0.06 16.59 18.30
CA TYR A 11 -1.06 17.46 17.96
C TYR A 11 -0.80 18.91 18.40
N CYS A 12 -1.49 19.84 17.72
CA CYS A 12 -1.51 21.25 18.11
C CYS A 12 -2.95 21.67 18.43
N LEU A 13 -3.10 22.51 19.45
CA LEU A 13 -4.36 23.19 19.75
C LEU A 13 -4.31 24.59 19.17
N TYR A 14 -5.39 24.99 18.51
CA TYR A 14 -5.55 26.33 17.91
C TYR A 14 -6.76 27.01 18.53
N ASP A 15 -6.65 28.30 18.85
CA ASP A 15 -7.77 29.12 19.33
C ASP A 15 -8.84 29.29 18.22
N ARG A 16 -8.40 29.25 16.96
CA ARG A 16 -9.29 29.32 15.81
C ARG A 16 -8.77 28.41 14.69
N ILE A 17 -9.67 27.58 14.18
CA ILE A 17 -9.41 26.72 13.03
C ILE A 17 -9.84 27.49 11.75
N PRO A 18 -9.02 27.54 10.68
CA PRO A 18 -9.42 28.10 9.39
C PRO A 18 -10.70 27.47 8.87
N ASP A 19 -11.53 28.25 8.18
CA ASP A 19 -12.84 27.81 7.70
C ASP A 19 -12.76 26.73 6.60
N ASP A 20 -11.61 26.62 5.93
CA ASP A 20 -11.31 25.62 4.90
C ASP A 20 -10.58 24.37 5.42
N THR A 21 -10.48 24.22 6.74
CA THR A 21 -9.84 23.05 7.35
C THR A 21 -10.68 21.80 7.11
N ALA A 22 -10.06 20.81 6.46
CA ALA A 22 -10.69 19.51 6.23
C ALA A 22 -10.58 18.60 7.46
N TYR A 23 -11.51 17.65 7.57
CA TYR A 23 -11.45 16.59 8.58
C TYR A 23 -10.63 15.42 8.08
N PHE A 24 -9.84 14.83 8.95
CA PHE A 24 -9.15 13.59 8.66
C PHE A 24 -10.11 12.40 8.70
N HIS A 25 -10.10 11.61 7.63
CA HIS A 25 -10.86 10.37 7.52
C HIS A 25 -9.92 9.22 7.19
N ALA A 26 -10.17 8.06 7.74
CA ALA A 26 -9.46 6.83 7.42
C ALA A 26 -10.44 5.70 7.14
N GLN A 27 -10.10 4.85 6.19
CA GLN A 27 -10.83 3.61 5.90
C GLN A 27 -9.90 2.42 6.12
N TRP A 28 -10.43 1.36 6.67
CA TRP A 28 -9.74 0.09 6.80
C TRP A 28 -10.49 -0.98 6.01
N ARG A 29 -9.73 -1.76 5.23
CA ARG A 29 -10.27 -2.84 4.42
C ARG A 29 -9.41 -4.08 4.53
N ARG A 30 -10.00 -5.25 4.36
CA ARG A 30 -9.30 -6.51 4.29
C ARG A 30 -10.05 -7.46 3.37
N GLU A 31 -9.31 -8.12 2.49
CA GLU A 31 -9.76 -9.33 1.80
C GLU A 31 -8.85 -10.49 2.21
N ARG A 32 -9.45 -11.65 2.44
CA ARG A 32 -8.69 -12.84 2.81
C ARG A 32 -8.00 -13.44 1.59
N ILE A 33 -8.72 -13.48 0.48
CA ILE A 33 -8.23 -13.92 -0.83
C ILE A 33 -8.77 -12.93 -1.85
N THR A 34 -7.87 -12.28 -2.57
CA THR A 34 -8.24 -11.42 -3.70
C THR A 34 -8.55 -12.25 -4.93
N LEU A 35 -9.33 -11.72 -5.85
CA LEU A 35 -9.71 -12.39 -7.07
C LEU A 35 -8.83 -11.89 -8.23
N PRO A 36 -8.14 -12.78 -8.95
CA PRO A 36 -7.42 -12.39 -10.16
C PRO A 36 -8.31 -11.62 -11.15
N GLY A 37 -7.77 -10.59 -11.77
CA GLY A 37 -8.50 -9.74 -12.72
C GLY A 37 -9.52 -8.79 -12.09
N LYS A 38 -9.64 -8.76 -10.76
CA LYS A 38 -10.47 -7.80 -10.04
C LYS A 38 -9.59 -6.90 -9.17
N ASP A 39 -9.73 -5.59 -9.35
CA ASP A 39 -9.02 -4.62 -8.53
C ASP A 39 -9.41 -4.75 -7.05
N TYR A 40 -8.42 -4.71 -6.17
CA TYR A 40 -8.65 -4.53 -4.74
C TYR A 40 -8.99 -3.06 -4.45
N VAL A 41 -10.02 -2.82 -3.67
CA VAL A 41 -10.45 -1.47 -3.31
C VAL A 41 -9.65 -0.98 -2.12
N ILE A 42 -8.85 0.07 -2.32
CA ILE A 42 -8.11 0.75 -1.25
C ILE A 42 -9.05 1.72 -0.51
N ALA A 43 -9.70 2.60 -1.25
CA ALA A 43 -10.65 3.56 -0.71
C ALA A 43 -11.84 3.74 -1.66
N ASP A 44 -13.05 3.86 -1.12
CA ASP A 44 -14.27 4.02 -1.92
C ASP A 44 -15.35 4.75 -1.12
N HIS A 45 -16.40 5.18 -1.83
CA HIS A 45 -17.52 5.93 -1.26
C HIS A 45 -17.11 7.25 -0.60
N ILE A 46 -16.00 7.83 -1.06
CA ILE A 46 -15.56 9.15 -0.62
C ILE A 46 -16.35 10.19 -1.42
N ARG A 47 -17.06 11.07 -0.73
CA ARG A 47 -17.91 12.12 -1.29
C ARG A 47 -17.53 13.47 -0.72
N GLY A 48 -17.59 14.50 -1.57
CA GLY A 48 -17.22 15.87 -1.23
C GLY A 48 -15.82 16.22 -1.72
N ARG A 49 -15.33 17.39 -1.36
CA ARG A 49 -14.02 17.89 -1.73
C ARG A 49 -12.97 17.48 -0.69
N GLY A 50 -11.82 17.06 -1.16
CA GLY A 50 -10.75 16.66 -0.26
C GLY A 50 -9.43 16.35 -0.94
N HIS A 51 -8.52 15.81 -0.13
CA HIS A 51 -7.22 15.32 -0.55
C HIS A 51 -7.06 13.87 -0.11
N TYR A 52 -6.65 13.00 -1.01
CA TYR A 52 -6.15 11.69 -0.61
C TYR A 52 -4.68 11.84 -0.19
N VAL A 53 -4.42 11.53 1.07
CA VAL A 53 -3.12 11.80 1.69
C VAL A 53 -2.29 10.55 1.92
N GLY A 54 -2.79 9.38 1.60
CA GLY A 54 -1.95 8.19 1.62
C GLY A 54 -2.65 6.87 1.91
N THR A 55 -1.83 5.83 1.87
CA THR A 55 -2.25 4.45 2.15
C THR A 55 -1.14 3.66 2.80
N PHE A 56 -1.55 2.70 3.62
CA PHE A 56 -0.73 1.60 4.09
C PHE A 56 -1.37 0.30 3.59
N ILE A 57 -0.57 -0.55 2.96
CA ILE A 57 -1.01 -1.86 2.46
C ILE A 57 -0.15 -2.95 3.09
N ALA A 58 -0.79 -4.01 3.55
CA ALA A 58 -0.13 -5.26 3.87
C ALA A 58 -0.69 -6.37 2.99
N LEU A 59 0.17 -7.18 2.43
CA LEU A 59 -0.22 -8.31 1.60
C LEU A 59 0.58 -9.56 1.93
N SER A 60 -0.08 -10.71 1.77
CA SER A 60 0.56 -12.02 1.71
C SER A 60 0.46 -12.53 0.29
N THR A 61 1.59 -12.77 -0.35
CA THR A 61 1.63 -13.25 -1.73
C THR A 61 1.52 -14.77 -1.72
N LEU A 62 0.47 -15.31 -2.35
CA LEU A 62 0.30 -16.75 -2.52
C LEU A 62 1.23 -17.29 -3.61
N GLU A 63 1.53 -16.45 -4.60
CA GLU A 63 2.55 -16.70 -5.61
C GLU A 63 3.90 -16.18 -5.15
N ARG A 64 4.95 -16.95 -5.38
CA ARG A 64 6.31 -16.63 -4.92
C ARG A 64 7.19 -15.99 -5.98
N TYR A 65 6.73 -15.92 -7.23
CA TYR A 65 7.53 -15.43 -8.33
C TYR A 65 7.59 -13.90 -8.36
N TRP A 66 6.57 -13.24 -8.90
CA TRP A 66 6.49 -11.78 -8.91
C TRP A 66 5.08 -11.30 -8.60
N TRP A 67 4.95 -10.30 -7.77
CA TRP A 67 3.69 -9.87 -7.17
C TRP A 67 3.33 -8.40 -7.44
N GLY A 68 4.23 -7.62 -8.05
CA GLY A 68 4.19 -6.15 -7.98
C GLY A 68 3.69 -5.44 -9.23
N GLU A 69 3.08 -6.13 -10.21
CA GLU A 69 2.65 -5.51 -11.48
C GLU A 69 1.35 -4.68 -11.39
N GLY A 70 0.62 -4.75 -10.31
CA GLY A 70 -0.71 -4.14 -10.22
C GLY A 70 -0.67 -2.62 -10.07
N GLU A 71 -1.26 -1.88 -11.01
CA GLU A 71 -1.34 -0.42 -10.97
C GLU A 71 -2.24 0.09 -9.85
N VAL A 72 -1.82 1.15 -9.17
CA VAL A 72 -2.71 1.95 -8.31
C VAL A 72 -3.45 2.96 -9.18
N LYS A 73 -4.78 2.98 -9.04
CA LYS A 73 -5.69 3.76 -9.87
C LYS A 73 -6.51 4.73 -9.03
N PHE A 74 -6.58 5.98 -9.47
CA PHE A 74 -7.39 7.01 -8.83
C PHE A 74 -8.49 7.45 -9.78
N TYR A 75 -9.73 7.14 -9.39
CA TYR A 75 -10.94 7.58 -10.07
C TYR A 75 -11.45 8.83 -9.38
N ILE A 76 -11.41 9.95 -10.09
CA ILE A 76 -11.64 11.29 -9.56
C ILE A 76 -12.86 11.90 -10.24
N ASP A 77 -13.74 12.50 -9.44
CA ASP A 77 -14.80 13.42 -9.89
C ASP A 77 -15.65 12.92 -11.07
N GLY A 78 -16.20 11.74 -10.93
CA GLY A 78 -17.11 11.17 -11.93
C GLY A 78 -16.48 10.14 -12.86
N ASP A 79 -15.18 9.84 -12.69
CA ASP A 79 -14.54 8.75 -13.41
C ASP A 79 -15.26 7.41 -13.15
N ARG A 80 -15.49 6.62 -14.20
CA ARG A 80 -16.18 5.32 -14.09
C ARG A 80 -15.33 4.19 -14.65
N GLU A 81 -15.04 4.23 -15.92
CA GLU A 81 -14.35 3.19 -16.65
C GLU A 81 -12.83 3.38 -16.58
N TYR A 82 -12.37 4.60 -16.78
CA TYR A 82 -10.95 4.94 -16.78
C TYR A 82 -10.62 5.87 -15.61
N PRO A 83 -9.49 5.62 -14.91
CA PRO A 83 -9.04 6.50 -13.85
C PRO A 83 -8.35 7.75 -14.41
N THR A 84 -8.46 8.87 -13.70
CA THR A 84 -7.68 10.08 -14.01
C THR A 84 -6.19 9.84 -13.81
N ILE A 85 -5.81 9.07 -12.78
CA ILE A 85 -4.42 8.69 -12.52
C ILE A 85 -4.32 7.16 -12.52
N CYS A 86 -3.41 6.64 -13.32
CA CYS A 86 -3.07 5.23 -13.38
C CYS A 86 -1.56 5.07 -13.23
N GLY A 87 -1.14 4.26 -12.28
CA GLY A 87 0.27 3.92 -12.07
C GLY A 87 0.79 2.90 -13.07
N THR A 88 1.99 2.40 -12.83
CA THR A 88 2.62 1.34 -13.61
C THR A 88 2.65 0.01 -12.87
N GLY A 89 3.08 0.01 -11.63
CA GLY A 89 3.12 -1.16 -10.77
C GLY A 89 2.98 -0.81 -9.30
N MET A 90 2.65 -1.80 -8.50
CA MET A 90 2.58 -1.65 -7.05
C MET A 90 3.94 -1.29 -6.47
N GLU A 91 5.00 -1.93 -6.94
CA GLU A 91 6.35 -1.65 -6.49
C GLU A 91 6.77 -0.22 -6.83
N ASP A 92 6.44 0.26 -8.02
CA ASP A 92 6.72 1.63 -8.46
C ASP A 92 6.00 2.66 -7.57
N TYR A 93 4.74 2.38 -7.27
CA TYR A 93 3.95 3.26 -6.41
C TYR A 93 4.58 3.41 -5.02
N PHE A 94 5.19 2.36 -4.50
CA PHE A 94 5.88 2.38 -3.22
C PHE A 94 7.40 2.60 -3.33
N GLY A 95 7.90 3.04 -4.50
CA GLY A 95 9.28 3.46 -4.70
C GLY A 95 10.29 2.33 -4.94
N GLY A 96 9.82 1.17 -5.42
CA GLY A 96 10.66 0.00 -5.65
C GLY A 96 11.49 0.06 -6.93
N SER A 97 10.97 0.62 -8.00
CA SER A 97 11.65 0.69 -9.31
C SER A 97 12.18 -0.67 -9.77
N TRP A 98 11.34 -1.49 -10.37
CA TRP A 98 11.54 -2.88 -10.79
C TRP A 98 11.39 -3.92 -9.66
N SER A 99 11.94 -3.69 -8.50
CA SER A 99 11.77 -4.55 -7.32
C SER A 99 12.37 -3.88 -6.08
N PHE A 100 12.20 -4.53 -4.95
CA PHE A 100 12.85 -4.16 -3.68
C PHE A 100 14.05 -5.07 -3.38
N ALA A 101 14.44 -5.91 -4.34
CA ALA A 101 15.47 -6.90 -4.16
C ALA A 101 16.83 -6.41 -4.69
N ARG A 102 17.89 -6.88 -4.06
CA ARG A 102 19.27 -6.68 -4.50
C ARG A 102 20.02 -8.01 -4.56
N GLN A 103 21.12 -8.05 -5.30
CA GLN A 103 22.01 -9.21 -5.36
C GLN A 103 23.09 -9.11 -4.28
N GLU A 104 23.16 -10.09 -3.41
CA GLU A 104 24.20 -10.24 -2.40
C GLU A 104 24.77 -11.64 -2.42
N GLY A 105 26.09 -11.78 -2.70
CA GLY A 105 26.77 -13.08 -2.70
C GLY A 105 26.14 -14.12 -3.63
N GLY A 106 25.53 -13.70 -4.76
CA GLY A 106 24.84 -14.58 -5.70
C GLY A 106 23.41 -14.97 -5.28
N ARG A 107 22.87 -14.34 -4.25
CA ARG A 107 21.49 -14.53 -3.79
C ARG A 107 20.69 -13.25 -3.98
N THR A 108 19.41 -13.39 -4.26
CA THR A 108 18.48 -12.27 -4.25
C THR A 108 17.97 -12.03 -2.84
N VAL A 109 18.20 -10.83 -2.32
CA VAL A 109 17.81 -10.43 -0.96
C VAL A 109 16.80 -9.30 -1.05
N GLU A 110 15.66 -9.49 -0.43
CA GLU A 110 14.62 -8.46 -0.30
C GLU A 110 15.14 -7.35 0.63
N THR A 111 14.96 -6.10 0.24
CA THR A 111 15.47 -4.94 0.98
C THR A 111 14.32 -4.09 1.49
N ILE A 112 14.13 -4.09 2.79
CA ILE A 112 13.19 -3.18 3.45
C ILE A 112 13.81 -1.79 3.60
N TYR A 113 12.97 -0.75 3.61
CA TYR A 113 13.39 0.62 3.82
C TYR A 113 12.28 1.49 4.43
N ASN A 114 12.67 2.61 5.01
CA ASN A 114 11.75 3.62 5.51
C ASN A 114 12.24 5.00 5.08
N SER A 115 11.30 5.82 4.61
CA SER A 115 11.52 7.23 4.33
C SER A 115 10.33 8.05 4.86
N PRO A 116 10.40 9.39 4.90
CA PRO A 116 9.30 10.20 5.44
C PRO A 116 7.95 9.99 4.72
N PHE A 117 7.95 9.73 3.42
CA PHE A 117 6.72 9.74 2.61
C PHE A 117 6.36 8.41 1.95
N LEU A 118 7.30 7.49 1.86
CA LEU A 118 7.04 6.15 1.34
C LEU A 118 8.00 5.15 1.96
N GLY A 119 7.61 3.89 1.99
CA GLY A 119 8.47 2.85 2.55
C GLY A 119 7.93 1.44 2.40
N TYR A 120 8.85 0.52 2.65
CA TYR A 120 8.66 -0.91 2.71
C TYR A 120 9.17 -1.41 4.08
N PRO A 121 8.41 -1.16 5.17
CA PRO A 121 8.90 -1.36 6.54
C PRO A 121 8.97 -2.80 6.98
N PHE A 122 8.27 -3.72 6.31
CA PHE A 122 8.18 -5.10 6.76
C PHE A 122 8.20 -6.10 5.62
N TYR A 123 9.03 -7.11 5.80
CA TYR A 123 9.08 -8.33 4.99
C TYR A 123 9.28 -9.54 5.89
N SER A 124 8.51 -10.58 5.65
CA SER A 124 8.69 -11.89 6.28
C SER A 124 8.71 -12.96 5.18
N ALA A 125 9.85 -13.61 5.01
CA ALA A 125 10.02 -14.71 4.06
C ALA A 125 9.81 -16.06 4.72
N HIS A 126 9.50 -17.07 3.91
CA HIS A 126 9.41 -18.47 4.35
C HIS A 126 10.75 -19.10 4.73
N ASP A 127 11.81 -18.69 4.05
CA ASP A 127 13.09 -19.41 4.04
C ASP A 127 14.21 -18.61 4.76
N THR A 128 13.88 -17.85 5.78
CA THR A 128 14.91 -17.11 6.48
C THR A 128 15.42 -17.92 7.67
N ASP A 129 16.74 -18.06 7.76
CA ASP A 129 17.44 -18.48 8.97
C ASP A 129 17.24 -17.52 10.15
N ILE A 130 16.38 -16.54 9.99
CA ILE A 130 16.02 -15.58 11.02
C ILE A 130 15.04 -16.25 11.96
N HIS A 131 15.53 -16.62 13.10
CA HIS A 131 14.72 -17.12 14.19
C HIS A 131 13.88 -15.97 14.78
N ASN A 132 12.69 -15.78 14.19
CA ASN A 132 11.71 -14.84 14.69
C ASN A 132 10.63 -15.63 15.45
N PRO A 133 10.46 -15.43 16.77
CA PRO A 133 9.47 -16.17 17.56
C PRO A 133 8.01 -15.87 17.14
N TYR A 134 7.80 -14.86 16.32
CA TYR A 134 6.48 -14.51 15.77
C TYR A 134 6.30 -14.96 14.31
N HIS A 135 7.30 -15.60 13.74
CA HIS A 135 7.26 -16.13 12.39
C HIS A 135 6.60 -17.51 12.38
N ASN A 136 5.73 -17.74 11.42
CA ASN A 136 5.15 -19.05 11.16
C ASN A 136 5.63 -19.52 9.79
N ASP A 137 6.41 -20.57 9.75
CA ASP A 137 6.99 -21.15 8.53
C ASP A 137 5.91 -21.61 7.52
N ASP A 138 4.70 -21.86 8.00
CA ASP A 138 3.57 -22.24 7.16
C ASP A 138 2.85 -21.05 6.50
N CYS A 139 3.26 -19.82 6.82
CA CYS A 139 2.66 -18.62 6.22
C CYS A 139 3.34 -18.23 4.91
N PRO A 140 2.59 -17.81 3.88
CA PRO A 140 3.19 -17.21 2.69
C PRO A 140 3.94 -15.92 3.02
N PRO A 141 4.90 -15.51 2.19
CA PRO A 141 5.64 -14.27 2.40
C PRO A 141 4.71 -13.08 2.60
N MET A 142 4.98 -12.29 3.61
CA MET A 142 4.21 -11.10 3.96
C MET A 142 5.04 -9.85 3.74
N ARG A 143 4.38 -8.82 3.24
CA ARG A 143 4.96 -7.51 2.96
C ARG A 143 4.05 -6.43 3.46
N SER A 144 4.62 -5.28 3.83
CA SER A 144 3.83 -4.08 4.06
C SER A 144 4.51 -2.86 3.44
N PHE A 145 3.70 -1.94 2.95
CA PHE A 145 4.13 -0.74 2.26
C PHE A 145 3.31 0.44 2.74
N TYR A 146 3.91 1.64 2.65
CA TYR A 146 3.16 2.88 2.83
C TYR A 146 3.60 3.94 1.83
N ARG A 147 2.67 4.81 1.46
CA ARG A 147 2.92 6.06 0.77
C ARG A 147 2.01 7.15 1.31
N TRP A 148 2.61 8.27 1.65
CA TRP A 148 1.93 9.46 2.15
C TRP A 148 2.07 10.58 1.11
N HIS A 149 0.95 10.99 0.53
CA HIS A 149 0.84 12.08 -0.44
C HIS A 149 0.72 13.44 0.27
N LEU A 150 1.62 13.73 1.20
CA LEU A 150 1.58 14.99 1.95
C LEU A 150 2.18 16.15 1.16
N MET A 151 3.18 15.86 0.33
CA MET A 151 3.82 16.86 -0.53
C MET A 151 3.17 16.96 -1.91
N ASP A 152 2.46 15.89 -2.32
CA ASP A 152 1.81 15.75 -3.62
C ASP A 152 0.38 15.17 -3.45
N PRO A 153 -0.51 15.86 -2.71
CA PRO A 153 -1.85 15.32 -2.43
C PRO A 153 -2.64 15.11 -3.71
N VAL A 154 -3.35 13.98 -3.78
CA VAL A 154 -4.30 13.73 -4.88
C VAL A 154 -5.61 14.40 -4.54
N MET A 155 -5.91 15.48 -5.25
CA MET A 155 -7.07 16.35 -4.99
C MET A 155 -8.30 15.86 -5.74
N PHE A 156 -9.48 16.04 -5.14
CA PHE A 156 -10.78 15.77 -5.74
C PHE A 156 -11.81 16.78 -5.24
N ASP A 157 -12.80 17.09 -6.06
CA ASP A 157 -13.84 18.09 -5.75
C ASP A 157 -15.21 17.48 -5.43
N GLN A 158 -15.49 16.26 -5.87
CA GLN A 158 -16.82 15.63 -5.73
C GLN A 158 -16.74 14.23 -5.15
N GLU A 159 -15.87 13.39 -5.68
CA GLU A 159 -15.75 12.01 -5.24
C GLU A 159 -14.39 11.41 -5.57
N LEU A 160 -14.00 10.42 -4.79
CA LEU A 160 -12.79 9.65 -5.02
C LEU A 160 -13.03 8.16 -4.77
N ARG A 161 -12.46 7.33 -5.65
CA ARG A 161 -12.25 5.91 -5.48
C ARG A 161 -10.81 5.57 -5.82
N VAL A 162 -10.18 4.76 -4.98
CA VAL A 162 -8.80 4.30 -5.18
C VAL A 162 -8.78 2.78 -5.18
N THR A 163 -8.18 2.21 -6.20
CA THR A 163 -8.04 0.75 -6.35
C THR A 163 -6.60 0.39 -6.66
N ILE A 164 -6.28 -0.89 -6.51
CA ILE A 164 -5.04 -1.48 -6.98
C ILE A 164 -5.34 -2.75 -7.73
N GLN A 165 -4.75 -2.90 -8.90
CA GLN A 165 -4.89 -4.10 -9.71
C GLN A 165 -4.19 -5.29 -9.04
N GLN A 166 -4.78 -6.47 -9.17
CA GLN A 166 -4.26 -7.69 -8.56
C GLN A 166 -3.63 -8.57 -9.64
N ILE A 167 -2.45 -8.20 -10.07
CA ILE A 167 -1.64 -8.98 -11.01
C ILE A 167 -0.18 -9.10 -10.58
N GLY A 168 0.44 -10.12 -11.08
CA GLY A 168 1.85 -10.45 -10.92
C GLY A 168 2.24 -11.48 -11.98
N VAL A 169 3.37 -12.10 -11.82
CA VAL A 169 3.85 -13.17 -12.71
C VAL A 169 4.08 -14.43 -11.88
N SER A 170 3.51 -15.54 -12.30
CA SER A 170 3.80 -16.86 -11.75
C SER A 170 4.72 -17.65 -12.70
N ASP A 171 5.27 -18.75 -12.24
CA ASP A 171 5.99 -19.71 -13.07
C ASP A 171 5.09 -20.43 -14.10
N MET A 172 3.78 -20.28 -13.97
CA MET A 172 2.77 -20.77 -14.90
C MET A 172 2.31 -19.72 -15.92
N GLY A 173 2.88 -18.50 -15.89
CA GLY A 173 2.51 -17.35 -16.73
C GLY A 173 1.69 -16.28 -15.98
N LEU A 174 1.23 -15.29 -16.73
CA LEU A 174 0.41 -14.17 -16.20
C LEU A 174 -1.00 -14.65 -15.83
#